data_ad42c34d628e7e8a3ce00896259c868d
#
_entry.id   ad42c34d628e7e8a3ce00896259c868d
#
_cell.length_a   1.000
_cell.length_b   1.000
_cell.length_c   1.000
_cell.angle_alpha   90.00
_cell.angle_beta   90.00
_cell.angle_gamma   90.00
#
_symmetry.space_group_name_H-M   'P 1'
#
loop_
_entity.id
_entity.type
_entity.pdbx_description
1 polymer ?
#
loop_
_entity_poly.entity_id
_entity_poly.type
_entity_poly.pdbx_seq_one_letter_code
_entity_poly.pdbx_strand_id
1 'polypeptide(L)'
;MGYPCIAVHPSRLFPLILCVVSAWAGPEQSLKLVWSDEFNEKEIDPKKWNFGEGVKIVNGQLSLEIIPGAKPMFWRGSAVNTRGKYSSKYGYIEASIMFVQTGGHGCGFGIGNEDNRPPAASMGFGNGGGDSVGVGLSIVNEERGRSLSPKDTPMPRLAYSKKFYRFGFQWTPNDYRWYLDGRLAYTIRISPSIPTTPKPMFISLSHNGLPEAGFLKSFPEPTRGPEPMRVDWVRVYQ
;
A
#
# COMPACT_ATOMS: atom_id res chain seq x y z
N MET A 1 -38.67 -68.88 -26.67
CA MET A 1 -37.29 -68.68 -26.29
C MET A 1 -36.86 -67.31 -26.78
N GLY A 2 -36.97 -66.31 -25.94
CA GLY A 2 -36.60 -64.91 -26.29
C GLY A 2 -35.40 -64.50 -25.46
N TYR A 3 -34.32 -64.05 -26.14
CA TYR A 3 -33.16 -63.49 -25.50
C TYR A 3 -33.37 -61.96 -25.22
N PRO A 4 -32.98 -61.45 -24.04
CA PRO A 4 -33.13 -60.02 -23.77
C PRO A 4 -31.93 -59.26 -24.39
N CYS A 5 -32.25 -58.19 -25.14
CA CYS A 5 -31.32 -57.20 -25.59
C CYS A 5 -30.78 -56.39 -24.42
N ILE A 6 -29.46 -56.41 -24.24
CA ILE A 6 -28.75 -55.51 -23.30
C ILE A 6 -28.55 -54.18 -23.98
N ALA A 7 -29.21 -53.15 -23.46
CA ALA A 7 -28.98 -51.77 -23.91
C ALA A 7 -27.66 -51.26 -23.28
N VAL A 8 -26.67 -50.97 -24.16
CA VAL A 8 -25.43 -50.32 -23.79
C VAL A 8 -25.71 -48.78 -23.69
N HIS A 9 -25.65 -48.23 -22.49
CA HIS A 9 -25.72 -46.78 -22.29
C HIS A 9 -24.43 -46.12 -22.78
N PRO A 10 -24.51 -45.06 -23.62
CA PRO A 10 -23.32 -44.29 -23.96
C PRO A 10 -22.84 -43.48 -22.74
N SER A 11 -21.62 -43.70 -22.32
CA SER A 11 -20.89 -42.95 -21.34
C SER A 11 -20.83 -41.45 -21.72
N ARG A 12 -21.48 -40.61 -20.97
CA ARG A 12 -21.38 -39.14 -21.11
C ARG A 12 -19.97 -38.70 -20.69
N LEU A 13 -19.14 -38.39 -21.67
CA LEU A 13 -17.91 -37.62 -21.47
C LEU A 13 -18.32 -36.19 -21.05
N PHE A 14 -18.17 -35.88 -19.77
CA PHE A 14 -18.24 -34.49 -19.31
C PHE A 14 -16.96 -33.78 -19.83
N PRO A 15 -17.10 -32.68 -20.60
CA PRO A 15 -15.95 -31.86 -20.93
C PRO A 15 -15.39 -31.27 -19.66
N LEU A 16 -14.12 -31.57 -19.37
CA LEU A 16 -13.36 -30.89 -18.32
C LEU A 16 -13.24 -29.42 -18.78
N ILE A 17 -14.10 -28.54 -18.25
CA ILE A 17 -13.94 -27.10 -18.43
C ILE A 17 -12.73 -26.71 -17.61
N LEU A 18 -11.57 -26.62 -18.26
CA LEU A 18 -10.38 -26.02 -17.69
C LEU A 18 -10.69 -24.53 -17.54
N CYS A 19 -11.16 -24.11 -16.36
CA CYS A 19 -11.18 -22.70 -16.01
C CYS A 19 -9.74 -22.21 -15.93
N VAL A 20 -9.25 -21.66 -17.04
CA VAL A 20 -8.02 -20.87 -17.03
C VAL A 20 -8.35 -19.61 -16.21
N VAL A 21 -8.11 -19.70 -14.91
CA VAL A 21 -8.02 -18.50 -14.07
C VAL A 21 -6.77 -17.78 -14.57
N SER A 22 -6.97 -16.81 -15.47
CA SER A 22 -5.93 -15.86 -15.77
C SER A 22 -5.60 -15.12 -14.49
N ALA A 23 -4.64 -15.63 -13.73
CA ALA A 23 -4.04 -14.92 -12.64
C ALA A 23 -3.49 -13.63 -13.24
N TRP A 24 -4.08 -12.50 -12.85
CA TRP A 24 -3.57 -11.19 -13.26
C TRP A 24 -2.22 -11.03 -12.58
N ALA A 25 -1.18 -11.22 -13.35
CA ALA A 25 0.19 -11.13 -12.91
C ALA A 25 0.56 -9.65 -12.79
N GLY A 26 0.96 -9.22 -11.60
CA GLY A 26 1.58 -7.91 -11.38
C GLY A 26 3.03 -7.91 -11.88
N PRO A 27 3.72 -6.76 -11.80
CA PRO A 27 5.12 -6.64 -12.24
C PRO A 27 6.08 -7.59 -11.54
N GLU A 28 5.74 -8.05 -10.33
CA GLU A 28 6.55 -8.95 -9.52
C GLU A 28 6.93 -10.26 -10.23
N GLN A 29 6.14 -10.72 -11.19
CA GLN A 29 6.43 -11.96 -11.89
C GLN A 29 7.61 -11.89 -12.86
N SER A 30 7.94 -10.69 -13.33
CA SER A 30 9.06 -10.45 -14.25
C SER A 30 10.29 -9.84 -13.57
N LEU A 31 10.22 -9.60 -12.28
CA LEU A 31 11.26 -8.94 -11.49
C LEU A 31 11.77 -9.88 -10.39
N LYS A 32 12.98 -9.63 -9.90
CA LYS A 32 13.57 -10.37 -8.79
C LYS A 32 13.25 -9.70 -7.46
N LEU A 33 12.81 -10.47 -6.47
CA LEU A 33 12.72 -10.00 -5.09
C LEU A 33 14.12 -9.65 -4.56
N VAL A 34 14.32 -8.40 -4.16
CA VAL A 34 15.62 -7.89 -3.69
C VAL A 34 15.62 -7.48 -2.22
N TRP A 35 14.46 -7.18 -1.66
CA TRP A 35 14.28 -6.86 -0.24
C TRP A 35 12.85 -7.18 0.19
N SER A 36 12.69 -7.64 1.44
CA SER A 36 11.38 -7.83 2.04
C SER A 36 11.40 -7.73 3.56
N ASP A 37 10.23 -7.51 4.12
CA ASP A 37 9.92 -7.79 5.51
C ASP A 37 8.52 -8.40 5.59
N GLU A 38 8.47 -9.61 6.12
CA GLU A 38 7.25 -10.40 6.30
C GLU A 38 6.67 -10.24 7.71
N PHE A 39 7.30 -9.43 8.57
CA PHE A 39 6.92 -9.15 9.97
C PHE A 39 6.66 -10.40 10.84
N ASN A 40 7.29 -11.52 10.51
CA ASN A 40 7.12 -12.80 11.22
C ASN A 40 7.87 -12.86 12.57
N GLU A 41 8.76 -11.90 12.81
CA GLU A 41 9.52 -11.82 14.06
C GLU A 41 8.64 -11.26 15.20
N LYS A 42 9.08 -11.42 16.43
CA LYS A 42 8.36 -10.89 17.61
C LYS A 42 8.45 -9.37 17.74
N GLU A 43 9.51 -8.80 17.18
CA GLU A 43 9.83 -7.37 17.27
C GLU A 43 10.20 -6.83 15.88
N ILE A 44 10.08 -5.52 15.72
CA ILE A 44 10.47 -4.84 14.49
C ILE A 44 11.98 -4.85 14.39
N ASP A 45 12.51 -5.26 13.24
CA ASP A 45 13.95 -5.27 12.99
C ASP A 45 14.50 -3.82 12.89
N PRO A 46 15.30 -3.36 13.87
CA PRO A 46 15.87 -2.03 13.86
C PRO A 46 16.97 -1.85 12.79
N LYS A 47 17.41 -2.91 12.13
CA LYS A 47 18.33 -2.83 10.98
C LYS A 47 17.57 -2.50 9.69
N LYS A 48 16.28 -2.84 9.62
CA LYS A 48 15.43 -2.56 8.45
C LYS A 48 14.64 -1.26 8.61
N TRP A 49 14.17 -0.93 9.83
CA TRP A 49 13.21 0.12 10.06
C TRP A 49 13.66 1.14 11.11
N ASN A 50 13.35 2.41 10.85
CA ASN A 50 13.22 3.43 11.86
C ASN A 50 11.76 3.45 12.32
N PHE A 51 11.51 3.47 13.60
CA PHE A 51 10.17 3.47 14.18
C PHE A 51 10.15 4.20 15.51
N GLY A 52 8.97 4.62 15.93
CA GLY A 52 8.73 5.29 17.19
C GLY A 52 7.62 4.61 18.01
N GLU A 53 7.06 5.38 18.93
CA GLU A 53 5.93 4.93 19.75
C GLU A 53 4.71 4.57 18.88
N GLY A 54 3.89 3.63 19.34
CA GLY A 54 2.68 3.18 18.63
C GLY A 54 2.94 2.18 17.50
N VAL A 55 4.19 1.72 17.35
CA VAL A 55 4.56 0.72 16.33
C VAL A 55 4.97 -0.58 16.99
N LYS A 56 4.36 -1.69 16.61
CA LYS A 56 4.65 -3.02 17.17
C LYS A 56 4.30 -4.14 16.20
N ILE A 57 4.78 -5.34 16.48
CA ILE A 57 4.36 -6.56 15.80
C ILE A 57 3.23 -7.22 16.62
N VAL A 58 2.13 -7.55 15.96
CA VAL A 58 0.97 -8.23 16.55
C VAL A 58 0.52 -9.34 15.62
N ASN A 59 0.60 -10.58 16.10
CA ASN A 59 0.20 -11.77 15.33
C ASN A 59 0.86 -11.88 13.95
N GLY A 60 2.17 -11.60 13.88
CA GLY A 60 2.92 -11.65 12.62
C GLY A 60 2.59 -10.51 11.64
N GLN A 61 2.10 -9.38 12.13
CA GLN A 61 1.78 -8.21 11.33
C GLN A 61 2.33 -6.95 11.98
N LEU A 62 2.81 -6.01 11.18
CA LEU A 62 3.14 -4.68 11.64
C LEU A 62 1.84 -3.93 11.96
N SER A 63 1.75 -3.40 13.18
CA SER A 63 0.64 -2.59 13.67
C SER A 63 1.11 -1.16 13.88
N LEU A 64 0.46 -0.20 13.22
CA LEU A 64 0.67 1.22 13.43
C LEU A 64 -0.56 1.79 14.13
N GLU A 65 -0.37 2.22 15.37
CA GLU A 65 -1.45 2.72 16.23
C GLU A 65 -1.44 4.24 16.28
N ILE A 66 -2.59 4.83 16.52
CA ILE A 66 -2.68 6.21 16.99
C ILE A 66 -2.65 6.17 18.50
N ILE A 67 -1.82 7.02 19.08
CA ILE A 67 -1.59 7.08 20.51
C ILE A 67 -2.13 8.39 21.09
N PRO A 68 -2.64 8.38 22.35
CA PRO A 68 -3.09 9.60 22.99
C PRO A 68 -1.97 10.66 23.05
N GLY A 69 -2.32 11.88 22.73
CA GLY A 69 -1.42 13.03 22.86
C GLY A 69 -1.46 13.62 24.28
N ALA A 70 -0.64 14.66 24.50
CA ALA A 70 -0.55 15.35 25.80
C ALA A 70 -1.81 16.13 26.21
N LYS A 71 -2.72 16.40 25.27
CA LYS A 71 -3.96 17.12 25.52
C LYS A 71 -5.17 16.22 25.23
N PRO A 72 -6.29 16.38 25.92
CA PRO A 72 -7.52 15.67 25.60
C PRO A 72 -7.87 15.84 24.11
N MET A 73 -8.31 14.77 23.48
CA MET A 73 -8.65 14.72 22.04
C MET A 73 -7.48 14.97 21.07
N PHE A 74 -6.24 15.03 21.57
CA PHE A 74 -5.05 15.11 20.73
C PHE A 74 -4.49 13.69 20.51
N TRP A 75 -4.32 13.32 19.26
CA TRP A 75 -3.81 12.01 18.89
C TRP A 75 -2.49 12.16 18.12
N ARG A 76 -1.49 11.39 18.50
CA ARG A 76 -0.22 11.30 17.78
C ARG A 76 -0.25 10.10 16.86
N GLY A 77 0.22 10.28 15.66
CA GLY A 77 0.39 9.20 14.70
C GLY A 77 1.62 8.35 15.00
N SER A 78 1.67 7.19 14.36
CA SER A 78 2.83 6.31 14.33
C SER A 78 3.32 6.12 12.89
N ALA A 79 4.61 5.90 12.72
CA ALA A 79 5.20 5.69 11.41
C ALA A 79 6.45 4.81 11.50
N VAL A 80 6.72 4.11 10.41
CA VAL A 80 7.99 3.42 10.17
C VAL A 80 8.56 3.83 8.82
N ASN A 81 9.88 3.83 8.70
CA ASN A 81 10.52 4.09 7.42
C ASN A 81 11.90 3.41 7.35
N THR A 82 12.38 3.22 6.12
CA THR A 82 13.68 2.58 5.86
C THR A 82 14.79 3.61 5.58
N ARG A 83 14.59 4.90 5.86
CA ARG A 83 15.58 5.96 5.59
C ARG A 83 16.92 5.64 6.25
N GLY A 84 18.01 5.71 5.47
CA GLY A 84 19.37 5.39 5.92
C GLY A 84 19.62 3.90 6.19
N LYS A 85 18.66 3.01 5.91
CA LYS A 85 18.77 1.56 6.11
C LYS A 85 18.56 0.77 4.83
N TYR A 86 17.53 1.09 4.09
CA TYR A 86 17.26 0.54 2.77
C TYR A 86 16.64 1.60 1.88
N SER A 87 17.17 1.72 0.69
CA SER A 87 16.59 2.51 -0.40
C SER A 87 16.89 1.85 -1.73
N SER A 88 16.05 2.07 -2.72
CA SER A 88 16.25 1.55 -4.07
C SER A 88 16.02 2.63 -5.11
N LYS A 89 16.68 2.48 -6.26
CA LYS A 89 16.50 3.34 -7.43
C LYS A 89 15.79 2.53 -8.49
N TYR A 90 14.58 2.98 -8.85
CA TYR A 90 13.65 2.27 -9.72
C TYR A 90 13.20 0.91 -9.14
N GLY A 91 12.19 0.32 -9.73
CA GLY A 91 11.66 -0.97 -9.35
C GLY A 91 10.17 -0.94 -9.00
N TYR A 92 9.71 -2.05 -8.46
CA TYR A 92 8.34 -2.26 -7.99
C TYR A 92 8.35 -2.52 -6.48
N ILE A 93 7.55 -1.78 -5.74
CA ILE A 93 7.37 -1.94 -4.30
C ILE A 93 5.91 -2.26 -4.05
N GLU A 94 5.68 -3.29 -3.26
CA GLU A 94 4.34 -3.77 -2.93
C GLU A 94 4.25 -4.04 -1.42
N ALA A 95 3.07 -3.77 -0.85
CA ALA A 95 2.75 -4.12 0.52
C ALA A 95 1.32 -4.65 0.62
N SER A 96 1.12 -5.62 1.49
CA SER A 96 -0.19 -6.13 1.88
C SER A 96 -0.70 -5.34 3.09
N ILE A 97 -1.72 -4.50 2.89
CA ILE A 97 -2.16 -3.51 3.87
C ILE A 97 -3.66 -3.60 4.10
N MET A 98 -4.05 -3.49 5.36
CA MET A 98 -5.40 -3.18 5.80
C MET A 98 -5.41 -1.76 6.36
N PHE A 99 -5.96 -0.82 5.60
CA PHE A 99 -6.08 0.58 5.99
C PHE A 99 -7.20 0.80 7.01
N VAL A 100 -7.11 1.91 7.74
CA VAL A 100 -8.20 2.37 8.60
C VAL A 100 -9.13 3.28 7.78
N GLN A 101 -10.43 3.01 7.81
CA GLN A 101 -11.45 3.81 7.11
C GLN A 101 -12.35 4.57 8.11
N THR A 102 -11.78 5.04 9.20
CA THR A 102 -12.50 5.85 10.18
C THR A 102 -12.17 7.33 9.97
N GLY A 103 -13.17 8.19 9.98
CA GLY A 103 -12.99 9.62 9.83
C GLY A 103 -11.98 10.19 10.83
N GLY A 104 -11.18 11.16 10.42
CA GLY A 104 -10.13 11.75 11.25
C GLY A 104 -8.79 11.03 11.25
N HIS A 105 -8.64 10.00 10.43
CA HIS A 105 -7.41 9.23 10.26
C HIS A 105 -6.82 9.43 8.88
N GLY A 106 -5.50 9.51 8.83
CA GLY A 106 -4.74 9.45 7.58
C GLY A 106 -3.78 8.28 7.62
N CYS A 107 -3.94 7.31 6.73
CA CYS A 107 -2.99 6.23 6.55
C CYS A 107 -2.21 6.44 5.26
N GLY A 108 -0.94 6.08 5.25
CA GLY A 108 -0.08 6.21 4.07
C GLY A 108 0.86 5.04 3.89
N PHE A 109 1.09 4.66 2.64
CA PHE A 109 2.14 3.78 2.20
C PHE A 109 2.81 4.38 0.98
N GLY A 110 4.11 4.60 1.02
CA GLY A 110 4.81 5.24 -0.08
C GLY A 110 6.31 5.19 0.00
N ILE A 111 6.93 5.88 -0.92
CA ILE A 111 8.39 6.09 -0.96
C ILE A 111 8.69 7.57 -1.00
N GLY A 112 9.87 7.91 -0.52
CA GLY A 112 10.39 9.27 -0.54
C GLY A 112 11.90 9.26 -0.78
N ASN A 113 12.41 10.37 -1.29
CA ASN A 113 13.83 10.47 -1.57
C ASN A 113 14.62 10.82 -0.30
N GLU A 114 15.82 10.26 -0.17
CA GLU A 114 16.63 10.29 1.05
C GLU A 114 17.01 11.70 1.51
N ASP A 115 17.39 12.57 0.60
CA ASP A 115 17.92 13.90 0.90
C ASP A 115 16.84 15.00 0.86
N ASN A 116 15.63 14.66 0.43
CA ASN A 116 14.49 15.59 0.29
C ASN A 116 14.81 16.86 -0.53
N ARG A 117 15.80 16.77 -1.44
CA ARG A 117 16.22 17.85 -2.34
C ARG A 117 15.69 17.63 -3.75
N PRO A 118 15.50 18.69 -4.54
CA PRO A 118 15.09 18.56 -5.93
C PRO A 118 16.01 17.65 -6.77
N PRO A 119 15.43 16.93 -7.74
CA PRO A 119 14.02 16.68 -7.84
C PRO A 119 13.57 15.75 -6.72
N ALA A 120 13.03 16.30 -5.62
CA ALA A 120 12.44 15.50 -4.58
C ALA A 120 11.17 14.87 -5.15
N ALA A 121 11.00 13.59 -4.94
CA ALA A 121 9.77 12.91 -5.27
C ALA A 121 9.31 12.06 -4.09
N SER A 122 8.02 12.00 -3.91
CA SER A 122 7.36 10.97 -3.13
C SER A 122 6.19 10.42 -3.92
N MET A 123 5.94 9.14 -3.83
CA MET A 123 4.78 8.50 -4.42
C MET A 123 4.23 7.45 -3.47
N GLY A 124 2.94 7.18 -3.59
CA GLY A 124 2.33 6.19 -2.73
C GLY A 124 0.82 6.23 -2.75
N PHE A 125 0.26 5.62 -1.72
CA PHE A 125 -1.17 5.55 -1.45
C PHE A 125 -1.46 6.28 -0.14
N GLY A 126 -2.61 6.91 -0.08
CA GLY A 126 -3.12 7.56 1.12
C GLY A 126 -4.62 7.33 1.29
N ASN A 127 -5.04 7.19 2.53
CA ASN A 127 -6.43 7.13 2.93
C ASN A 127 -6.68 8.23 3.96
N GLY A 128 -7.64 9.11 3.70
CA GLY A 128 -8.04 10.21 4.59
C GLY A 128 -9.25 9.88 5.47
N GLY A 129 -9.51 8.60 5.77
CA GLY A 129 -10.59 8.18 6.66
C GLY A 129 -11.95 7.95 6.00
N GLY A 130 -11.98 7.79 4.69
CA GLY A 130 -13.17 7.38 3.92
C GLY A 130 -13.01 5.99 3.30
N ASP A 131 -13.96 5.64 2.45
CA ASP A 131 -13.98 4.40 1.64
C ASP A 131 -13.13 4.50 0.37
N SER A 132 -12.34 5.57 0.22
CA SER A 132 -11.46 5.81 -0.91
C SER A 132 -10.01 5.81 -0.49
N VAL A 133 -9.17 5.21 -1.33
CA VAL A 133 -7.73 5.32 -1.29
C VAL A 133 -7.30 6.19 -2.46
N GLY A 134 -6.52 7.22 -2.19
CA GLY A 134 -5.93 8.07 -3.20
C GLY A 134 -4.53 7.61 -3.57
N VAL A 135 -4.09 7.90 -4.78
CA VAL A 135 -2.69 7.83 -5.15
C VAL A 135 -2.09 9.23 -5.18
N GLY A 136 -0.84 9.36 -4.79
CA GLY A 136 -0.14 10.62 -4.73
C GLY A 136 1.21 10.54 -5.44
N LEU A 137 1.55 11.59 -6.15
CA LEU A 137 2.89 11.87 -6.65
C LEU A 137 3.22 13.30 -6.29
N SER A 138 4.24 13.49 -5.47
CA SER A 138 4.77 14.81 -5.15
C SER A 138 6.14 14.95 -5.78
N ILE A 139 6.29 15.91 -6.68
CA ILE A 139 7.57 16.28 -7.29
C ILE A 139 7.84 17.73 -6.89
N VAL A 140 8.96 17.93 -6.20
CA VAL A 140 9.46 19.26 -5.86
C VAL A 140 10.55 19.60 -6.88
N ASN A 141 10.28 20.57 -7.75
CA ASN A 141 11.33 21.19 -8.55
C ASN A 141 11.73 22.54 -7.95
N GLU A 142 12.94 23.01 -8.26
CA GLU A 142 13.49 24.26 -7.68
C GLU A 142 12.67 25.49 -8.03
N GLU A 143 11.97 25.46 -9.17
CA GLU A 143 11.27 26.64 -9.68
C GLU A 143 9.81 26.77 -9.24
N ARG A 144 9.14 25.70 -8.90
CA ARG A 144 7.66 25.69 -8.78
C ARG A 144 7.08 25.03 -7.52
N GLY A 145 7.82 24.29 -6.70
CA GLY A 145 7.33 23.68 -5.47
C GLY A 145 6.04 22.86 -5.64
N ARG A 146 5.84 22.21 -6.77
CA ARG A 146 4.56 21.57 -7.10
C ARG A 146 4.45 20.16 -6.56
N SER A 147 3.42 19.95 -5.76
CA SER A 147 2.83 18.63 -5.53
C SER A 147 1.82 18.34 -6.63
N LEU A 148 2.05 17.27 -7.38
CA LEU A 148 1.09 16.73 -8.33
C LEU A 148 0.34 15.59 -7.63
N SER A 149 -0.81 15.91 -7.07
CA SER A 149 -1.77 14.87 -6.70
C SER A 149 -2.78 14.77 -7.83
N PRO A 150 -2.91 13.60 -8.46
CA PRO A 150 -4.02 13.38 -9.37
C PRO A 150 -5.32 13.56 -8.59
N LYS A 151 -6.09 14.61 -8.90
CA LYS A 151 -7.29 14.98 -8.16
C LYS A 151 -8.40 13.91 -8.23
N ASP A 152 -8.37 13.07 -9.25
CA ASP A 152 -9.40 12.08 -9.53
C ASP A 152 -8.73 10.75 -9.88
N THR A 153 -8.17 10.09 -8.87
CA THR A 153 -7.61 8.77 -9.09
C THR A 153 -8.73 7.74 -9.01
N PRO A 154 -8.96 6.97 -10.05
CA PRO A 154 -10.03 5.98 -10.07
C PRO A 154 -9.65 4.72 -9.29
N MET A 155 -9.22 4.87 -8.03
CA MET A 155 -9.09 3.72 -7.17
C MET A 155 -10.50 3.24 -6.80
N PRO A 156 -10.78 1.94 -6.93
CA PRO A 156 -12.09 1.40 -6.58
C PRO A 156 -12.47 1.77 -5.13
N ARG A 157 -13.72 2.12 -4.90
CA ARG A 157 -14.23 2.26 -3.54
C ARG A 157 -14.46 0.87 -2.96
N LEU A 158 -13.61 0.49 -2.01
CA LEU A 158 -13.60 -0.84 -1.39
C LEU A 158 -13.54 -0.69 0.13
N ALA A 159 -13.94 -1.73 0.83
CA ALA A 159 -13.83 -1.79 2.28
C ALA A 159 -12.38 -2.12 2.71
N TYR A 160 -11.46 -1.17 2.50
CA TYR A 160 -10.02 -1.34 2.75
C TYR A 160 -9.65 -1.62 4.21
N SER A 161 -10.59 -1.40 5.15
CA SER A 161 -10.44 -1.74 6.57
C SER A 161 -10.95 -3.14 6.95
N LYS A 162 -11.48 -3.92 6.00
CA LYS A 162 -12.09 -5.23 6.29
C LYS A 162 -11.22 -6.41 5.91
N LYS A 163 -10.24 -6.21 5.05
CA LYS A 163 -9.27 -7.22 4.65
C LYS A 163 -7.98 -6.58 4.13
N PHE A 164 -6.95 -7.38 3.99
CA PHE A 164 -5.72 -6.97 3.33
C PHE A 164 -5.90 -6.86 1.82
N TYR A 165 -5.32 -5.82 1.25
CA TYR A 165 -5.19 -5.58 -0.18
C TYR A 165 -3.72 -5.36 -0.51
N ARG A 166 -3.28 -5.78 -1.68
CA ARG A 166 -1.92 -5.53 -2.17
C ARG A 166 -1.88 -4.18 -2.87
N PHE A 167 -1.15 -3.25 -2.29
CA PHE A 167 -0.89 -1.93 -2.86
C PHE A 167 0.53 -1.93 -3.41
N GLY A 168 0.67 -1.71 -4.71
CA GLY A 168 1.96 -1.68 -5.38
C GLY A 168 2.17 -0.41 -6.17
N PHE A 169 3.41 0.04 -6.25
CA PHE A 169 3.80 1.11 -7.15
C PHE A 169 5.15 0.81 -7.77
N GLN A 170 5.25 1.15 -9.04
CA GLN A 170 6.46 1.00 -9.83
C GLN A 170 6.88 2.36 -10.37
N TRP A 171 8.16 2.66 -10.29
CA TRP A 171 8.72 3.77 -11.03
C TRP A 171 9.86 3.32 -11.92
N THR A 172 9.89 3.91 -13.10
CA THR A 172 10.85 3.63 -14.14
C THR A 172 11.44 4.95 -14.66
N PRO A 173 12.43 4.93 -15.53
CA PRO A 173 12.85 6.16 -16.22
C PRO A 173 11.75 6.84 -17.05
N ASN A 174 10.66 6.12 -17.37
CA ASN A 174 9.65 6.57 -18.33
C ASN A 174 8.29 6.89 -17.70
N ASP A 175 7.97 6.29 -16.53
CA ASP A 175 6.65 6.43 -15.90
C ASP A 175 6.63 6.05 -14.42
N TYR A 176 5.52 6.44 -13.78
CA TYR A 176 5.09 6.02 -12.46
C TYR A 176 3.77 5.27 -12.59
N ARG A 177 3.65 4.11 -11.95
CA ARG A 177 2.48 3.22 -12.03
C ARG A 177 2.04 2.79 -10.65
N TRP A 178 0.71 2.72 -10.43
CA TRP A 178 0.09 2.21 -9.22
C TRP A 178 -0.75 0.98 -9.52
N TYR A 179 -0.71 0.02 -8.61
CA TYR A 179 -1.36 -1.28 -8.74
C TYR A 179 -2.20 -1.56 -7.50
N LEU A 180 -3.35 -2.25 -7.69
CA LEU A 180 -4.18 -2.80 -6.64
C LEU A 180 -4.40 -4.28 -6.92
N ASP A 181 -4.03 -5.15 -5.97
CA ASP A 181 -4.08 -6.61 -6.12
C ASP A 181 -3.41 -7.11 -7.41
N GLY A 182 -2.26 -6.50 -7.77
CA GLY A 182 -1.50 -6.80 -8.99
C GLY A 182 -2.07 -6.19 -10.28
N ARG A 183 -3.22 -5.52 -10.24
CA ARG A 183 -3.83 -4.86 -11.41
C ARG A 183 -3.38 -3.42 -11.52
N LEU A 184 -2.96 -3.02 -12.72
CA LEU A 184 -2.63 -1.62 -13.00
C LEU A 184 -3.88 -0.74 -12.78
N ALA A 185 -3.76 0.20 -11.85
CA ALA A 185 -4.84 1.15 -11.51
C ALA A 185 -4.60 2.53 -12.12
N TYR A 186 -3.35 2.99 -12.13
CA TYR A 186 -3.02 4.32 -12.62
C TYR A 186 -1.60 4.41 -13.19
N THR A 187 -1.39 5.33 -14.15
CA THR A 187 -0.08 5.59 -14.75
C THR A 187 0.10 7.10 -14.96
N ILE A 188 1.26 7.59 -14.57
CA ILE A 188 1.74 8.93 -14.92
C ILE A 188 2.98 8.79 -15.79
N ARG A 189 2.94 9.30 -17.01
CA ARG A 189 4.11 9.31 -17.90
C ARG A 189 5.05 10.46 -17.55
N ILE A 190 6.33 10.19 -17.67
CA ILE A 190 7.36 11.22 -17.54
C ILE A 190 7.21 12.23 -18.66
N SER A 191 7.37 13.50 -18.31
CA SER A 191 7.32 14.64 -19.23
C SER A 191 8.22 15.76 -18.68
N PRO A 192 8.49 16.82 -19.45
CA PRO A 192 9.27 17.97 -18.95
C PRO A 192 8.70 18.60 -17.68
N SER A 193 7.37 18.53 -17.48
CA SER A 193 6.69 19.03 -16.28
C SER A 193 6.60 17.98 -15.15
N ILE A 194 6.87 16.72 -15.44
CA ILE A 194 6.82 15.59 -14.51
C ILE A 194 8.10 14.77 -14.71
N PRO A 195 9.26 15.26 -14.26
CA PRO A 195 10.53 14.58 -14.46
C PRO A 195 10.59 13.28 -13.62
N THR A 196 11.38 12.33 -14.09
CA THR A 196 11.75 11.19 -13.25
C THR A 196 12.70 11.64 -12.14
N THR A 197 12.67 10.94 -11.03
CA THR A 197 13.70 11.05 -10.00
C THR A 197 14.65 9.86 -10.08
N PRO A 198 15.92 10.08 -10.44
CA PRO A 198 16.92 9.01 -10.47
C PRO A 198 17.56 8.77 -9.08
N LYS A 199 17.01 9.33 -8.02
CA LYS A 199 17.54 9.21 -6.66
C LYS A 199 17.05 7.94 -5.98
N PRO A 200 17.82 7.37 -5.04
CA PRO A 200 17.34 6.31 -4.18
C PRO A 200 16.14 6.76 -3.34
N MET A 201 15.15 5.88 -3.19
CA MET A 201 13.92 6.13 -2.46
C MET A 201 13.80 5.17 -1.29
N PHE A 202 13.54 5.69 -0.09
CA PHE A 202 13.22 4.89 1.09
C PHE A 202 11.71 4.61 1.16
N ILE A 203 11.32 3.56 1.88
CA ILE A 203 9.92 3.16 2.09
C ILE A 203 9.39 3.81 3.36
N SER A 204 8.13 4.24 3.35
CA SER A 204 7.44 4.80 4.52
C SER A 204 6.03 4.26 4.64
N LEU A 205 5.64 3.96 5.87
CA LEU A 205 4.29 3.59 6.28
C LEU A 205 3.89 4.48 7.45
N SER A 206 2.68 5.01 7.43
CA SER A 206 2.21 5.92 8.49
C SER A 206 0.73 5.78 8.77
N HIS A 207 0.38 6.00 10.01
CA HIS A 207 -0.98 6.15 10.49
C HIS A 207 -1.06 7.41 11.35
N ASN A 208 -1.77 8.42 10.89
CA ASN A 208 -1.84 9.73 11.51
C ASN A 208 -3.27 10.07 11.95
N GLY A 209 -3.43 10.68 13.12
CA GLY A 209 -4.62 11.40 13.50
C GLY A 209 -4.55 12.83 12.94
N LEU A 210 -5.62 13.32 12.36
CA LEU A 210 -5.70 14.68 11.82
C LEU A 210 -6.51 15.56 12.80
N PRO A 211 -5.86 16.30 13.70
CA PRO A 211 -6.56 17.06 14.74
C PRO A 211 -7.39 18.23 14.21
N GLU A 212 -7.06 18.76 13.02
CA GLU A 212 -7.63 20.03 12.56
C GLU A 212 -8.87 19.89 11.66
N ALA A 213 -9.21 18.71 11.19
CA ALA A 213 -10.23 18.56 10.15
C ALA A 213 -11.66 18.38 10.67
N GLY A 214 -11.95 18.63 11.93
CA GLY A 214 -13.28 18.39 12.50
C GLY A 214 -13.68 16.91 12.62
N PHE A 215 -12.80 16.02 12.22
CA PHE A 215 -12.98 14.57 12.19
C PHE A 215 -12.98 13.93 13.59
N LEU A 216 -12.37 14.59 14.57
CA LEU A 216 -12.31 14.09 15.94
C LEU A 216 -13.69 14.00 16.63
N LYS A 217 -14.70 14.66 16.09
CA LYS A 217 -16.10 14.51 16.57
C LYS A 217 -16.65 13.09 16.35
N SER A 218 -15.97 12.29 15.52
CA SER A 218 -16.36 10.91 15.22
C SER A 218 -15.76 9.88 16.18
N PHE A 219 -14.91 10.30 17.15
CA PHE A 219 -14.39 9.41 18.19
C PHE A 219 -15.30 9.47 19.41
N PRO A 220 -16.14 8.44 19.65
CA PRO A 220 -17.08 8.48 20.76
C PRO A 220 -16.42 8.43 22.13
N GLU A 221 -15.15 8.01 22.20
CA GLU A 221 -14.45 7.83 23.48
C GLU A 221 -12.96 8.21 23.38
N PRO A 222 -12.42 9.08 24.24
CA PRO A 222 -11.00 9.44 24.26
C PRO A 222 -10.06 8.28 24.65
N THR A 223 -10.60 7.19 25.16
CA THR A 223 -9.86 6.02 25.65
C THR A 223 -9.78 4.85 24.66
N ARG A 224 -10.56 4.87 23.58
CA ARG A 224 -10.53 3.86 22.55
C ARG A 224 -9.99 4.47 21.29
N GLY A 225 -8.67 4.29 21.09
CA GLY A 225 -8.04 4.63 19.80
C GLY A 225 -8.71 3.86 18.67
N PRO A 226 -8.64 4.38 17.46
CA PRO A 226 -9.13 3.67 16.29
C PRO A 226 -8.37 2.36 16.11
N GLU A 227 -8.95 1.49 15.30
CA GLU A 227 -8.24 0.28 14.88
C GLU A 227 -6.89 0.67 14.23
N PRO A 228 -5.82 -0.08 14.48
CA PRO A 228 -4.53 0.19 13.90
C PRO A 228 -4.54 -0.07 12.38
N MET A 229 -3.74 0.67 11.63
CA MET A 229 -3.33 0.26 10.30
C MET A 229 -2.47 -0.99 10.43
N ARG A 230 -2.77 -2.03 9.66
CA ARG A 230 -2.02 -3.30 9.68
C ARG A 230 -1.34 -3.56 8.37
N VAL A 231 -0.12 -4.08 8.45
CA VAL A 231 0.68 -4.46 7.29
C VAL A 231 1.17 -5.88 7.50
N ASP A 232 0.84 -6.75 6.54
CA ASP A 232 1.19 -8.16 6.56
C ASP A 232 2.63 -8.37 6.10
N TRP A 233 3.01 -7.69 5.03
CA TRP A 233 4.36 -7.70 4.50
C TRP A 233 4.64 -6.49 3.60
N VAL A 234 5.94 -6.23 3.37
CA VAL A 234 6.45 -5.28 2.36
C VAL A 234 7.53 -5.96 1.53
N ARG A 235 7.48 -5.80 0.20
CA ARG A 235 8.40 -6.45 -0.75
C ARG A 235 8.86 -5.47 -1.82
N VAL A 236 10.11 -5.59 -2.23
CA VAL A 236 10.73 -4.79 -3.30
C VAL A 236 11.30 -5.70 -4.36
N TYR A 237 11.02 -5.37 -5.61
CA TYR A 237 11.43 -6.13 -6.78
C TYR A 237 12.17 -5.25 -7.79
N GLN A 238 13.24 -5.78 -8.39
CA GLN A 238 14.06 -5.14 -9.43
C GLN A 238 14.43 -6.12 -10.56
#